data_2322bb581f68d13bd7aab6c150c244b4
#
_entry.id   2322bb581f68d13bd7aab6c150c244b4
#
_cell.length_a   1.000
_cell.length_b   1.000
_cell.length_c   1.000
_cell.angle_alpha   90.00
_cell.angle_beta   90.00
_cell.angle_gamma   90.00
#
_symmetry.space_group_name_H-M   'P 1'
#
loop_
_entity.id
_entity.type
_entity.pdbx_description
1 polymer ?
#
loop_
_entity_poly.entity_id
_entity_poly.type
_entity_poly.pdbx_seq_one_letter_code
_entity_poly.pdbx_strand_id
1 'polypeptide(L)'
;MRVKATILIFALCAWLGTAAQNVAIGERAPRVKSVDLSVEKGEFLYLDFVHSPSRPCEISAPKISELIGSIDEISAILFTREHQGECQQWLIDMFLGGSQVQMGADEIFRKFGIDYAPYGVILDYKRRALWQGNPQNLDKDKIENILKRWTSRK
;
A
#
# COMPACT_ATOMS: atom_id res chain seq x y z
N MET A 1 39.38 -51.31 17.79
CA MET A 1 38.14 -50.56 18.19
C MET A 1 37.91 -49.50 17.15
N ARG A 2 36.90 -49.68 16.33
CA ARG A 2 36.51 -48.68 15.34
C ARG A 2 35.38 -47.84 15.93
N VAL A 3 35.68 -46.60 16.25
CA VAL A 3 34.69 -45.63 16.70
C VAL A 3 33.96 -45.10 15.43
N LYS A 4 32.70 -45.49 15.28
CA LYS A 4 31.86 -44.94 14.23
C LYS A 4 31.41 -43.56 14.71
N ALA A 5 31.99 -42.52 14.14
CA ALA A 5 31.50 -41.15 14.31
C ALA A 5 30.15 -41.00 13.59
N THR A 6 29.10 -41.00 14.37
CA THR A 6 27.76 -40.66 13.86
C THR A 6 27.72 -39.14 13.71
N ILE A 7 27.80 -38.68 12.47
CA ILE A 7 27.62 -37.25 12.13
C ILE A 7 26.11 -36.97 12.27
N LEU A 8 25.76 -36.32 13.35
CA LEU A 8 24.42 -35.78 13.58
C LEU A 8 24.32 -34.53 12.71
N ILE A 9 23.73 -34.67 11.52
CA ILE A 9 23.38 -33.53 10.70
C ILE A 9 22.16 -32.87 11.36
N PHE A 10 22.41 -31.82 12.15
CA PHE A 10 21.37 -30.87 12.53
C PHE A 10 20.92 -30.17 11.25
N ALA A 11 19.82 -30.62 10.67
CA ALA A 11 19.07 -29.85 9.71
C ALA A 11 18.52 -28.63 10.47
N LEU A 12 19.30 -27.55 10.42
CA LEU A 12 18.85 -26.22 10.83
C LEU A 12 17.79 -25.83 9.81
N CYS A 13 16.53 -26.19 10.07
CA CYS A 13 15.40 -25.57 9.38
C CYS A 13 15.45 -24.09 9.76
N ALA A 14 16.18 -23.32 8.96
CA ALA A 14 16.03 -21.89 8.95
C ALA A 14 14.57 -21.61 8.61
N TRP A 15 13.78 -21.38 9.62
CA TRP A 15 12.52 -20.66 9.48
C TRP A 15 12.91 -19.27 9.01
N LEU A 16 13.09 -19.15 7.71
CA LEU A 16 13.01 -17.86 7.03
C LEU A 16 11.55 -17.46 7.17
N GLY A 17 11.25 -16.82 8.30
CA GLY A 17 10.06 -16.00 8.38
C GLY A 17 10.17 -15.08 7.19
N THR A 18 9.34 -15.30 6.18
CA THR A 18 9.17 -14.34 5.11
C THR A 18 8.61 -13.10 5.77
N ALA A 19 9.51 -12.18 6.17
CA ALA A 19 9.11 -10.82 6.45
C ALA A 19 8.30 -10.40 5.21
N ALA A 20 7.04 -10.01 5.42
CA ALA A 20 6.23 -9.51 4.34
C ALA A 20 7.02 -8.37 3.69
N GLN A 21 7.56 -8.63 2.50
CA GLN A 21 8.35 -7.63 1.79
C GLN A 21 7.37 -6.68 1.13
N ASN A 22 7.63 -5.38 1.25
CA ASN A 22 6.93 -4.38 0.45
C ASN A 22 7.02 -4.78 -1.03
N VAL A 23 5.95 -4.55 -1.77
CA VAL A 23 5.92 -4.86 -3.20
C VAL A 23 7.01 -4.04 -3.90
N ALA A 24 7.92 -4.71 -4.60
CA ALA A 24 9.00 -4.01 -5.28
C ALA A 24 8.48 -3.20 -6.48
N ILE A 25 9.14 -2.07 -6.79
CA ILE A 25 8.79 -1.25 -7.94
C ILE A 25 8.90 -2.07 -9.24
N GLY A 26 7.84 -2.05 -10.05
CA GLY A 26 7.70 -2.83 -11.28
C GLY A 26 7.09 -4.22 -11.08
N GLU A 27 7.03 -4.72 -9.85
CA GLU A 27 6.39 -6.00 -9.53
C GLU A 27 4.88 -5.85 -9.37
N ARG A 28 4.19 -6.95 -9.58
CA ARG A 28 2.74 -7.00 -9.46
C ARG A 28 2.33 -7.12 -8.00
N ALA A 29 1.46 -6.21 -7.56
CA ALA A 29 0.87 -6.23 -6.23
C ALA A 29 0.06 -7.51 -5.96
N PRO A 30 0.03 -7.99 -4.72
CA PRO A 30 -0.75 -9.16 -4.35
C PRO A 30 -2.25 -8.94 -4.58
N ARG A 31 -2.98 -10.03 -4.82
CA ARG A 31 -4.44 -9.98 -4.84
C ARG A 31 -4.97 -9.97 -3.42
N VAL A 32 -5.93 -9.09 -3.18
CA VAL A 32 -6.64 -8.93 -1.91
C VAL A 32 -8.09 -9.31 -2.16
N LYS A 33 -8.64 -10.20 -1.33
CA LYS A 33 -10.02 -10.70 -1.53
C LYS A 33 -11.06 -9.65 -1.14
N SER A 34 -10.74 -8.83 -0.16
CA SER A 34 -11.67 -7.85 0.44
C SER A 34 -11.82 -6.58 -0.39
N VAL A 35 -10.99 -6.36 -1.41
CA VAL A 35 -11.02 -5.16 -2.24
C VAL A 35 -10.56 -5.44 -3.67
N ASP A 36 -11.25 -4.83 -4.62
CA ASP A 36 -10.82 -4.85 -6.02
C ASP A 36 -9.84 -3.70 -6.27
N LEU A 37 -8.62 -4.05 -6.64
CA LEU A 37 -7.53 -3.12 -6.99
C LEU A 37 -7.36 -2.98 -8.51
N SER A 38 -8.35 -3.38 -9.29
CA SER A 38 -8.32 -3.22 -10.75
C SER A 38 -8.75 -1.82 -11.17
N VAL A 39 -8.08 -1.31 -12.19
CA VAL A 39 -8.47 -0.10 -12.92
C VAL A 39 -8.35 -0.36 -14.42
N GLU A 40 -8.96 0.49 -15.24
CA GLU A 40 -8.91 0.33 -16.69
C GLU A 40 -7.53 0.68 -17.27
N LYS A 41 -7.29 0.23 -18.49
CA LYS A 41 -6.02 0.52 -19.17
C LYS A 41 -5.86 2.03 -19.39
N GLY A 42 -4.78 2.58 -18.87
CA GLY A 42 -4.49 4.01 -18.89
C GLY A 42 -4.82 4.72 -17.56
N GLU A 43 -5.49 4.03 -16.67
CA GLU A 43 -5.78 4.52 -15.32
C GLU A 43 -4.79 3.96 -14.29
N PHE A 44 -4.71 4.64 -13.16
CA PHE A 44 -3.84 4.35 -12.05
C PHE A 44 -4.61 4.34 -10.73
N LEU A 45 -4.08 3.65 -9.74
CA LEU A 45 -4.68 3.57 -8.42
C LEU A 45 -3.66 3.95 -7.36
N TYR A 46 -4.01 4.91 -6.52
CA TYR A 46 -3.25 5.25 -5.33
C TYR A 46 -3.85 4.57 -4.10
N LEU A 47 -3.03 3.82 -3.39
CA LEU A 47 -3.39 3.18 -2.13
C LEU A 47 -2.77 4.00 -1.00
N ASP A 48 -3.60 4.50 -0.08
CA ASP A 48 -3.17 5.26 1.09
C ASP A 48 -3.40 4.44 2.36
N PHE A 49 -2.31 4.04 3.00
CA PHE A 49 -2.34 3.28 4.25
C PHE A 49 -2.24 4.26 5.41
N VAL A 50 -3.31 4.37 6.18
CA VAL A 50 -3.43 5.34 7.27
C VAL A 50 -3.70 4.66 8.61
N HIS A 51 -3.36 5.36 9.68
CA HIS A 51 -3.70 5.04 11.06
C HIS A 51 -4.40 6.26 11.66
N SER A 52 -5.68 6.15 11.98
CA SER A 52 -6.48 7.34 12.31
C SER A 52 -6.00 8.13 13.54
N PRO A 53 -5.43 7.51 14.59
CA PRO A 53 -4.83 8.25 15.70
C PRO A 53 -3.50 8.94 15.36
N SER A 54 -2.91 8.66 14.20
CA SER A 54 -1.62 9.24 13.80
C SER A 54 -1.76 10.67 13.27
N ARG A 55 -1.14 11.63 13.93
CA ARG A 55 -1.11 13.03 13.49
C ARG A 55 -0.51 13.21 12.08
N PRO A 56 0.58 12.52 11.70
CA PRO A 56 1.05 12.56 10.32
C PRO A 56 0.02 12.09 9.29
N CYS A 57 -0.79 11.07 9.61
CA CYS A 57 -1.88 10.62 8.73
C CYS A 57 -3.00 11.65 8.62
N GLU A 58 -3.42 12.23 9.74
CA GLU A 58 -4.44 13.30 9.77
C GLU A 58 -4.06 14.50 8.89
N ILE A 59 -2.76 14.84 8.83
CA ILE A 59 -2.26 15.94 8.02
C ILE A 59 -2.12 15.52 6.56
N SER A 60 -1.57 14.34 6.27
CA SER A 60 -1.21 13.93 4.91
C SER A 60 -2.40 13.41 4.09
N ALA A 61 -3.30 12.64 4.69
CA ALA A 61 -4.36 11.95 3.96
C ALA A 61 -5.35 12.89 3.25
N PRO A 62 -5.89 13.95 3.88
CA PRO A 62 -6.74 14.90 3.18
C PRO A 62 -6.01 15.62 2.04
N LYS A 63 -4.76 16.03 2.29
CA LYS A 63 -3.94 16.73 1.30
C LYS A 63 -3.65 15.86 0.07
N ILE A 64 -3.25 14.60 0.28
CA ILE A 64 -2.96 13.69 -0.83
C ILE A 64 -4.24 13.30 -1.56
N SER A 65 -5.36 13.15 -0.88
CA SER A 65 -6.66 12.86 -1.49
C SER A 65 -7.10 13.99 -2.42
N GLU A 66 -6.96 15.24 -2.01
CA GLU A 66 -7.22 16.41 -2.84
C GLU A 66 -6.27 16.47 -4.05
N LEU A 67 -4.99 16.21 -3.84
CA LEU A 67 -3.98 16.17 -4.90
C LEU A 67 -4.29 15.11 -5.94
N ILE A 68 -4.58 13.88 -5.53
CA ILE A 68 -4.98 12.78 -6.42
C ILE A 68 -6.28 13.13 -7.16
N GLY A 69 -7.27 13.68 -6.46
CA GLY A 69 -8.53 14.09 -7.05
C GLY A 69 -8.42 15.21 -8.10
N SER A 70 -7.26 15.88 -8.17
CA SER A 70 -6.95 16.90 -9.20
C SER A 70 -6.34 16.33 -10.49
N ILE A 71 -6.13 15.01 -10.56
CA ILE A 71 -5.51 14.31 -11.69
C ILE A 71 -6.49 13.25 -12.18
N ASP A 72 -6.97 13.38 -13.42
CA ASP A 72 -8.07 12.58 -13.97
C ASP A 72 -7.71 11.07 -14.09
N GLU A 73 -6.46 10.74 -14.35
CA GLU A 73 -6.03 9.38 -14.65
C GLU A 73 -5.78 8.51 -13.40
N ILE A 74 -5.89 9.07 -12.19
CA ILE A 74 -5.60 8.34 -10.96
C ILE A 74 -6.72 8.49 -9.94
N SER A 75 -7.11 7.40 -9.32
CA SER A 75 -8.05 7.37 -8.20
C SER A 75 -7.36 6.92 -6.91
N ALA A 76 -7.98 7.17 -5.77
CA ALA A 76 -7.41 6.84 -4.46
C ALA A 76 -8.36 5.97 -3.63
N ILE A 77 -7.78 5.03 -2.88
CA ILE A 77 -8.45 4.29 -1.82
C ILE A 77 -7.62 4.41 -0.55
N LEU A 78 -8.25 4.83 0.54
CA LEU A 78 -7.64 4.85 1.86
C LEU A 78 -7.93 3.54 2.59
N PHE A 79 -6.92 2.99 3.25
CA PHE A 79 -7.03 1.77 4.04
C PHE A 79 -6.63 2.05 5.49
N THR A 80 -7.44 1.60 6.42
CA THR A 80 -7.11 1.62 7.85
C THR A 80 -7.44 0.28 8.51
N ARG A 81 -6.66 -0.12 9.51
CA ARG A 81 -6.94 -1.32 10.31
C ARG A 81 -8.09 -1.13 11.28
N GLU A 82 -8.33 0.12 11.70
CA GLU A 82 -9.40 0.44 12.63
C GLU A 82 -10.77 0.17 12.01
N HIS A 83 -11.70 -0.32 12.82
CA HIS A 83 -13.11 -0.40 12.48
C HIS A 83 -13.80 0.96 12.68
N GLN A 84 -14.99 1.13 12.11
CA GLN A 84 -15.69 2.42 12.10
C GLN A 84 -15.79 3.08 13.48
N GLY A 85 -16.08 2.31 14.53
CA GLY A 85 -16.21 2.83 15.90
C GLY A 85 -14.89 3.22 16.58
N GLU A 86 -13.76 2.91 15.96
CA GLU A 86 -12.41 3.19 16.48
C GLU A 86 -11.72 4.34 15.73
N CYS A 87 -12.26 4.71 14.56
CA CYS A 87 -11.67 5.75 13.72
C CYS A 87 -11.82 7.14 14.35
N GLN A 88 -10.77 7.94 14.21
CA GLN A 88 -10.84 9.36 14.55
C GLN A 88 -11.76 10.13 13.60
N GLN A 89 -12.31 11.24 14.06
CA GLN A 89 -13.35 12.01 13.35
C GLN A 89 -12.90 12.45 11.95
N TRP A 90 -11.64 12.87 11.77
CA TRP A 90 -11.14 13.32 10.48
C TRP A 90 -11.28 12.24 9.38
N LEU A 91 -11.07 10.96 9.71
CA LEU A 91 -11.19 9.86 8.74
C LEU A 91 -12.67 9.56 8.43
N ILE A 92 -13.54 9.67 9.43
CA ILE A 92 -14.99 9.58 9.25
C ILE A 92 -15.48 10.72 8.34
N ASP A 93 -15.00 11.95 8.55
CA ASP A 93 -15.36 13.11 7.74
C ASP A 93 -14.92 12.92 6.26
N MET A 94 -13.75 12.37 6.01
CA MET A 94 -13.30 12.00 4.66
C MET A 94 -14.22 10.97 4.02
N PHE A 95 -14.60 9.94 4.76
CA PHE A 95 -15.52 8.89 4.27
C PHE A 95 -16.89 9.49 3.92
N LEU A 96 -17.47 10.31 4.82
CA LEU A 96 -18.76 10.98 4.60
C LEU A 96 -18.67 12.02 3.48
N GLY A 97 -17.52 12.62 3.26
CA GLY A 97 -17.22 13.54 2.17
C GLY A 97 -17.03 12.89 0.80
N GLY A 98 -17.15 11.55 0.71
CA GLY A 98 -17.09 10.80 -0.55
C GLY A 98 -15.74 10.17 -0.88
N SER A 99 -14.73 10.25 0.01
CA SER A 99 -13.47 9.51 -0.17
C SER A 99 -13.73 8.01 -0.04
N GLN A 100 -13.08 7.21 -0.90
CA GLN A 100 -13.08 5.76 -0.76
C GLN A 100 -12.23 5.37 0.46
N VAL A 101 -12.86 4.89 1.54
CA VAL A 101 -12.19 4.45 2.76
C VAL A 101 -12.60 3.01 3.07
N GLN A 102 -11.62 2.14 3.20
CA GLN A 102 -11.78 0.74 3.62
C GLN A 102 -11.31 0.60 5.06
N MET A 103 -12.24 0.39 5.98
CA MET A 103 -11.97 0.16 7.40
C MET A 103 -11.82 -1.32 7.69
N GLY A 104 -11.11 -1.69 8.78
CA GLY A 104 -10.85 -3.09 9.13
C GLY A 104 -9.97 -3.82 8.11
N ALA A 105 -9.06 -3.12 7.47
CA ALA A 105 -8.31 -3.56 6.29
C ALA A 105 -7.02 -4.35 6.62
N ASP A 106 -6.99 -5.17 7.67
CA ASP A 106 -5.80 -5.92 8.08
C ASP A 106 -5.20 -6.80 6.97
N GLU A 107 -6.06 -7.37 6.11
CA GLU A 107 -5.60 -8.25 5.03
C GLU A 107 -4.66 -7.52 4.07
N ILE A 108 -5.03 -6.32 3.62
CA ILE A 108 -4.21 -5.57 2.65
C ILE A 108 -2.92 -5.07 3.27
N PHE A 109 -2.95 -4.59 4.52
CA PHE A 109 -1.73 -4.19 5.24
C PHE A 109 -0.74 -5.35 5.32
N ARG A 110 -1.21 -6.54 5.70
CA ARG A 110 -0.37 -7.73 5.80
C ARG A 110 0.18 -8.18 4.45
N LYS A 111 -0.66 -8.20 3.41
CA LYS A 111 -0.24 -8.64 2.07
C LYS A 111 0.74 -7.70 1.41
N PHE A 112 0.62 -6.39 1.66
CA PHE A 112 1.57 -5.39 1.16
C PHE A 112 2.78 -5.21 2.07
N GLY A 113 2.83 -5.88 3.22
CA GLY A 113 3.93 -5.76 4.18
C GLY A 113 4.04 -4.36 4.79
N ILE A 114 2.91 -3.71 5.04
CA ILE A 114 2.88 -2.34 5.58
C ILE A 114 2.82 -2.41 7.10
N ASP A 115 3.90 -1.98 7.75
CA ASP A 115 4.04 -1.99 9.21
C ASP A 115 3.87 -0.60 9.84
N TYR A 116 3.91 0.46 9.04
CA TYR A 116 3.79 1.84 9.50
C TYR A 116 2.91 2.68 8.56
N ALA A 117 2.36 3.77 9.08
CA ALA A 117 1.57 4.75 8.36
C ALA A 117 2.02 6.18 8.74
N PRO A 118 1.89 7.18 7.86
CA PRO A 118 1.31 7.08 6.53
C PRO A 118 2.23 6.38 5.52
N TYR A 119 1.65 5.57 4.64
CA TYR A 119 2.38 4.91 3.55
C TYR A 119 1.53 4.88 2.30
N GLY A 120 2.10 5.15 1.14
CA GLY A 120 1.40 5.18 -0.13
C GLY A 120 1.99 4.24 -1.17
N VAL A 121 1.15 3.73 -2.07
CA VAL A 121 1.56 2.92 -3.21
C VAL A 121 0.77 3.37 -4.44
N ILE A 122 1.45 3.60 -5.57
CA ILE A 122 0.78 3.83 -6.86
C ILE A 122 0.86 2.55 -7.69
N LEU A 123 -0.28 2.09 -8.20
CA LEU A 123 -0.41 0.93 -9.07
C LEU A 123 -0.88 1.32 -10.47
N ASP A 124 -0.42 0.58 -11.49
CA ASP A 124 -0.97 0.65 -12.85
C ASP A 124 -2.14 -0.36 -13.03
N TYR A 125 -2.77 -0.34 -14.22
CA TYR A 125 -3.86 -1.24 -14.58
C TYR A 125 -3.48 -2.74 -14.57
N LYS A 126 -2.20 -3.08 -14.61
CA LYS A 126 -1.67 -4.44 -14.41
C LYS A 126 -1.35 -4.72 -12.96
N ARG A 127 -1.68 -3.80 -12.05
CA ARG A 127 -1.36 -3.80 -10.61
C ARG A 127 0.14 -3.82 -10.33
N ARG A 128 0.98 -3.28 -11.22
CA ARG A 128 2.41 -3.13 -10.94
C ARG A 128 2.63 -1.90 -10.08
N ALA A 129 3.47 -2.03 -9.05
CA ALA A 129 3.86 -0.91 -8.21
C ALA A 129 4.77 0.05 -8.99
N LEU A 130 4.35 1.30 -9.12
CA LEU A 130 5.08 2.36 -9.82
C LEU A 130 5.85 3.26 -8.87
N TRP A 131 5.33 3.41 -7.67
CA TRP A 131 5.90 4.19 -6.59
C TRP A 131 5.36 3.67 -5.26
N GLN A 132 6.17 3.82 -4.20
CA GLN A 132 5.77 3.58 -2.84
C GLN A 132 6.61 4.40 -1.86
N GLY A 133 6.04 4.74 -0.71
CA GLY A 133 6.74 5.48 0.33
C GLY A 133 5.84 6.38 1.15
N ASN A 134 6.47 7.38 1.82
CA ASN A 134 5.74 8.36 2.61
C ASN A 134 5.01 9.35 1.69
N PRO A 135 3.66 9.45 1.75
CA PRO A 135 2.89 10.36 0.91
C PRO A 135 3.22 11.84 1.11
N GLN A 136 3.80 12.24 2.23
CA GLN A 136 4.28 13.61 2.44
C GLN A 136 5.37 14.02 1.43
N ASN A 137 6.03 13.06 0.80
CA ASN A 137 7.05 13.29 -0.24
C ASN A 137 6.45 13.39 -1.66
N LEU A 138 5.13 13.30 -1.80
CA LEU A 138 4.44 13.45 -3.09
C LEU A 138 3.95 14.89 -3.29
N ASP A 139 4.12 15.37 -4.51
CA ASP A 139 3.49 16.56 -5.06
C ASP A 139 2.91 16.23 -6.45
N LYS A 140 2.20 17.19 -7.05
CA LYS A 140 1.55 16.99 -8.35
C LYS A 140 2.54 16.64 -9.45
N ASP A 141 3.64 17.38 -9.56
CA ASP A 141 4.64 17.18 -10.60
C ASP A 141 5.28 15.81 -10.50
N LYS A 142 5.57 15.36 -9.28
CA LYS A 142 6.14 14.04 -9.03
C LYS A 142 5.18 12.92 -9.42
N ILE A 143 3.90 13.03 -9.07
CA ILE A 143 2.88 12.06 -9.48
C ILE A 143 2.78 12.04 -11.00
N GLU A 144 2.58 13.16 -11.66
CA GLU A 144 2.48 13.24 -13.12
C GLU A 144 3.72 12.66 -13.82
N ASN A 145 4.92 12.91 -13.30
CA ASN A 145 6.16 12.34 -13.83
C ASN A 145 6.22 10.82 -13.68
N ILE A 146 5.72 10.27 -12.55
CA ILE A 146 5.60 8.82 -12.35
C ILE A 146 4.66 8.25 -13.41
N LEU A 147 3.46 8.81 -13.58
CA LEU A 147 2.46 8.32 -14.53
C LEU A 147 2.98 8.38 -15.98
N LYS A 148 3.57 9.50 -16.40
CA LYS A 148 4.16 9.66 -17.74
C LYS A 148 5.24 8.64 -18.04
N ARG A 149 6.15 8.37 -17.09
CA ARG A 149 7.23 7.39 -17.25
C ARG A 149 6.72 5.98 -17.55
N TRP A 150 5.61 5.60 -16.97
CA TRP A 150 5.03 4.28 -17.14
C TRP A 150 4.08 4.17 -18.34
N THR A 151 3.49 5.28 -18.77
CA THR A 151 2.68 5.35 -20.00
C THR A 151 3.56 5.24 -21.26
N SER A 152 4.78 5.79 -21.23
CA SER A 152 5.70 5.75 -22.37
C SER A 152 6.49 4.44 -22.51
N ARG A 153 6.38 3.52 -21.57
CA ARG A 153 6.99 2.16 -21.64
C ARG A 153 5.99 1.15 -22.26
N LYS A 154 5.61 1.39 -23.50
CA LYS A 154 4.84 0.42 -24.30
C LYS A 154 5.74 -0.51 -25.07
#